data_25cb432862114f4fb5a7beaeec8ebc2d
#
_entry.id   25cb432862114f4fb5a7beaeec8ebc2d
#
_cell.length_a   1.000
_cell.length_b   1.000
_cell.length_c   1.000
_cell.angle_alpha   90.00
_cell.angle_beta   90.00
_cell.angle_gamma   90.00
#
_symmetry.space_group_name_H-M   'P 1'
#
loop_
_entity.id
_entity.type
_entity.pdbx_description
1 polymer ?
#
loop_
_entity_poly.entity_id
_entity_poly.type
_entity_poly.pdbx_seq_one_letter_code
_entity_poly.pdbx_strand_id
1 'polypeptide(L)'
;FMEEYPDVTVTAEFVGSGAGIEAVTNGTADIGNSSRSLKDEEKAAGVVENVVAIDGIAVCVDPANEVADLTKEQLTNIYNGTVTNWKEIGGADEPIIVIGREAGSGTRGAFEELVDLKDACKYANELDSTGAVIAKVASTPGAIGYASLDALDDSVKALSLEGVEATAENIKAGNYFLSRPFVMATKGEVSEQNDLVQAWFDFVLGDEGQQVASEVGLITVK
;
A
#
# COMPACT_ATOMS: atom_id res chain seq x y z
N PHE A 1 23.79 -2.75 0.45
CA PHE A 1 24.34 -1.40 0.24
C PHE A 1 25.37 -1.03 1.30
N MET A 2 25.06 -1.06 2.62
CA MET A 2 26.04 -0.73 3.67
C MET A 2 27.22 -1.72 3.75
N GLU A 3 27.10 -2.93 3.24
CA GLU A 3 28.23 -3.86 3.09
C GLU A 3 29.22 -3.43 2.00
N GLU A 4 28.70 -2.82 0.93
CA GLU A 4 29.53 -2.27 -0.16
C GLU A 4 30.08 -0.89 0.19
N TYR A 5 29.38 -0.12 1.01
CA TYR A 5 29.74 1.22 1.45
C TYR A 5 29.85 1.28 2.97
N PRO A 6 30.91 0.70 3.58
CA PRO A 6 31.01 0.51 5.03
C PRO A 6 31.11 1.81 5.84
N ASP A 7 31.48 2.92 5.21
CA ASP A 7 31.55 4.24 5.83
C ASP A 7 30.22 5.01 5.75
N VAL A 8 29.18 4.41 5.13
CA VAL A 8 27.84 5.01 4.98
C VAL A 8 26.88 4.41 5.98
N THR A 9 26.10 5.25 6.64
CA THR A 9 24.98 4.83 7.48
C THR A 9 23.67 5.21 6.81
N VAL A 10 22.83 4.21 6.52
CA VAL A 10 21.45 4.41 6.06
C VAL A 10 20.51 4.27 7.25
N THR A 11 19.70 5.29 7.50
CA THR A 11 18.65 5.25 8.53
C THR A 11 17.29 5.27 7.86
N ALA A 12 16.34 4.49 8.39
CA ALA A 12 14.95 4.47 7.92
C ALA A 12 13.99 4.79 9.07
N GLU A 13 13.05 5.69 8.84
CA GLU A 13 11.96 6.02 9.74
C GLU A 13 10.63 5.57 9.16
N PHE A 14 9.78 4.96 9.99
CA PHE A 14 8.49 4.41 9.60
C PHE A 14 7.35 5.35 10.03
N VAL A 15 7.16 6.43 9.25
CA VAL A 15 6.27 7.56 9.61
C VAL A 15 5.06 7.72 8.68
N GLY A 16 4.89 6.81 7.72
CA GLY A 16 3.86 6.89 6.68
C GLY A 16 4.23 7.80 5.51
N SER A 17 3.58 7.58 4.35
CA SER A 17 3.95 8.23 3.08
C SER A 17 3.84 9.75 3.13
N GLY A 18 2.81 10.29 3.76
CA GLY A 18 2.63 11.75 3.86
C GLY A 18 3.81 12.44 4.56
N ALA A 19 4.22 11.93 5.73
CA ALA A 19 5.34 12.46 6.48
C ALA A 19 6.69 12.24 5.77
N GLY A 20 6.87 11.08 5.09
CA GLY A 20 8.07 10.82 4.27
C GLY A 20 8.23 11.82 3.12
N ILE A 21 7.15 12.12 2.40
CA ILE A 21 7.17 13.12 1.32
C ILE A 21 7.36 14.54 1.87
N GLU A 22 6.76 14.87 3.01
CA GLU A 22 7.00 16.15 3.66
C GLU A 22 8.48 16.32 4.07
N ALA A 23 9.08 15.28 4.63
CA ALA A 23 10.48 15.29 5.05
C ALA A 23 11.44 15.54 3.88
N VAL A 24 11.25 14.87 2.74
CA VAL A 24 12.08 15.11 1.55
C VAL A 24 11.79 16.49 0.94
N THR A 25 10.56 16.96 0.96
CA THR A 25 10.19 18.30 0.48
C THR A 25 10.91 19.40 1.25
N ASN A 26 11.01 19.23 2.59
CA ASN A 26 11.64 20.17 3.50
C ASN A 26 13.17 19.97 3.64
N GLY A 27 13.74 18.94 3.01
CA GLY A 27 15.17 18.62 3.05
C GLY A 27 15.64 18.05 4.39
N THR A 28 14.74 17.47 5.21
CA THR A 28 15.07 16.78 6.47
C THR A 28 15.34 15.29 6.27
N ALA A 29 15.00 14.76 5.08
CA ALA A 29 15.39 13.44 4.61
C ALA A 29 15.88 13.56 3.15
N ASP A 30 16.81 12.70 2.76
CA ASP A 30 17.31 12.64 1.38
C ASP A 30 16.30 11.96 0.45
N ILE A 31 15.57 10.96 0.96
CA ILE A 31 14.60 10.15 0.22
C ILE A 31 13.31 10.03 1.04
N GLY A 32 12.17 10.26 0.38
CA GLY A 32 10.84 10.07 0.95
C GLY A 32 10.18 8.80 0.41
N ASN A 33 9.95 7.80 1.25
CA ASN A 33 9.26 6.58 0.83
C ASN A 33 7.75 6.78 0.78
N SER A 34 7.13 6.33 -0.31
CA SER A 34 5.67 6.39 -0.49
C SER A 34 5.11 5.09 -1.04
N SER A 35 3.99 4.67 -0.47
CA SER A 35 3.20 3.50 -0.91
C SER A 35 2.03 3.90 -1.80
N ARG A 36 2.16 5.00 -2.52
CA ARG A 36 1.25 5.54 -3.53
C ARG A 36 2.01 6.46 -4.48
N SER A 37 1.43 6.77 -5.61
CA SER A 37 1.91 7.86 -6.46
C SER A 37 1.91 9.20 -5.70
N LEU A 38 2.77 10.10 -6.12
CA LEU A 38 2.81 11.45 -5.58
C LEU A 38 1.56 12.23 -6.02
N LYS A 39 1.04 13.04 -5.11
CA LYS A 39 -0.04 13.98 -5.41
C LYS A 39 0.47 15.11 -6.30
N ASP A 40 -0.44 15.76 -7.03
CA ASP A 40 -0.09 16.89 -7.91
C ASP A 40 0.58 18.04 -7.15
N GLU A 41 0.16 18.32 -5.93
CA GLU A 41 0.75 19.31 -5.05
C GLU A 41 2.18 18.96 -4.63
N GLU A 42 2.48 17.67 -4.41
CA GLU A 42 3.81 17.17 -4.07
C GLU A 42 4.76 17.30 -5.28
N LYS A 43 4.28 16.92 -6.47
CA LYS A 43 4.99 17.12 -7.75
C LYS A 43 5.22 18.60 -8.04
N ALA A 44 4.21 19.45 -7.83
CA ALA A 44 4.35 20.91 -7.99
C ALA A 44 5.34 21.55 -7.00
N ALA A 45 5.55 20.93 -5.84
CA ALA A 45 6.60 21.32 -4.89
C ALA A 45 8.03 20.91 -5.33
N GLY A 46 8.17 20.27 -6.49
CA GLY A 46 9.46 19.83 -7.05
C GLY A 46 9.93 18.48 -6.53
N VAL A 47 9.01 17.66 -6.01
CA VAL A 47 9.31 16.28 -5.64
C VAL A 47 9.15 15.38 -6.86
N VAL A 48 10.14 14.52 -7.11
CA VAL A 48 10.17 13.58 -8.24
C VAL A 48 9.83 12.17 -7.77
N GLU A 49 8.99 11.50 -8.54
CA GLU A 49 8.52 10.14 -8.30
C GLU A 49 9.48 9.13 -8.95
N ASN A 50 10.17 8.33 -8.15
CA ASN A 50 11.00 7.23 -8.64
C ASN A 50 10.34 5.91 -8.21
N VAL A 51 9.73 5.21 -9.15
CA VAL A 51 9.08 3.90 -8.87
C VAL A 51 10.16 2.84 -8.73
N VAL A 52 10.18 2.16 -7.59
CA VAL A 52 11.20 1.15 -7.27
C VAL A 52 10.64 -0.28 -7.21
N ALA A 53 9.33 -0.42 -6.99
CA ALA A 53 8.62 -1.70 -7.01
C ALA A 53 7.12 -1.45 -7.24
N ILE A 54 6.39 -2.52 -7.52
CA ILE A 54 4.91 -2.55 -7.55
C ILE A 54 4.43 -3.46 -6.44
N ASP A 55 3.32 -3.09 -5.80
CA ASP A 55 2.67 -3.86 -4.75
C ASP A 55 1.16 -3.98 -5.02
N GLY A 56 0.54 -5.03 -4.50
CA GLY A 56 -0.91 -5.19 -4.47
C GLY A 56 -1.50 -4.78 -3.14
N ILE A 57 -2.68 -4.16 -3.19
CA ILE A 57 -3.50 -3.94 -1.99
C ILE A 57 -4.53 -5.07 -1.93
N ALA A 58 -4.34 -6.00 -1.02
CA ALA A 58 -5.30 -7.08 -0.82
C ALA A 58 -6.41 -6.63 0.14
N VAL A 59 -7.65 -6.94 -0.21
CA VAL A 59 -8.80 -6.80 0.69
C VAL A 59 -8.89 -8.07 1.53
N CYS A 60 -8.99 -7.92 2.84
CA CYS A 60 -9.02 -9.04 3.76
C CYS A 60 -10.20 -8.96 4.73
N VAL A 61 -10.67 -10.12 5.14
CA VAL A 61 -11.77 -10.31 6.11
C VAL A 61 -11.34 -11.30 7.19
N ASP A 62 -12.13 -11.37 8.27
CA ASP A 62 -11.93 -12.42 9.26
C ASP A 62 -12.10 -13.82 8.61
N PRO A 63 -11.37 -14.85 9.09
CA PRO A 63 -11.35 -16.15 8.43
C PRO A 63 -12.70 -16.87 8.39
N ALA A 64 -13.64 -16.51 9.28
CA ALA A 64 -14.98 -17.12 9.35
C ALA A 64 -15.95 -16.50 8.33
N ASN A 65 -15.60 -15.39 7.69
CA ASN A 65 -16.45 -14.77 6.68
C ASN A 65 -16.62 -15.68 5.45
N GLU A 66 -17.87 -15.93 5.04
CA GLU A 66 -18.18 -16.85 3.93
C GLU A 66 -17.99 -16.22 2.55
N VAL A 67 -17.98 -14.88 2.44
CA VAL A 67 -17.73 -14.16 1.18
C VAL A 67 -16.31 -14.42 0.69
N ALA A 68 -16.15 -14.76 -0.58
CA ALA A 68 -14.86 -15.08 -1.18
C ALA A 68 -14.44 -14.09 -2.27
N ASP A 69 -15.40 -13.36 -2.84
CA ASP A 69 -15.17 -12.41 -3.94
C ASP A 69 -16.05 -11.18 -3.78
N LEU A 70 -15.56 -10.03 -4.23
CA LEU A 70 -16.32 -8.78 -4.31
C LEU A 70 -16.13 -8.15 -5.68
N THR A 71 -17.21 -7.61 -6.25
CA THR A 71 -17.07 -6.67 -7.37
C THR A 71 -16.51 -5.32 -6.87
N LYS A 72 -15.94 -4.54 -7.77
CA LYS A 72 -15.51 -3.16 -7.45
C LYS A 72 -16.66 -2.33 -6.89
N GLU A 73 -17.86 -2.48 -7.44
CA GLU A 73 -19.07 -1.78 -6.97
C GLU A 73 -19.43 -2.19 -5.53
N GLN A 74 -19.43 -3.49 -5.21
CA GLN A 74 -19.69 -3.97 -3.85
C GLN A 74 -18.64 -3.43 -2.87
N LEU A 75 -17.38 -3.49 -3.22
CA LEU A 75 -16.29 -2.96 -2.40
C LEU A 75 -16.48 -1.45 -2.15
N THR A 76 -16.75 -0.67 -3.19
CA THR A 76 -17.04 0.76 -3.09
C THR A 76 -18.24 1.03 -2.20
N ASN A 77 -19.34 0.25 -2.33
CA ASN A 77 -20.55 0.41 -1.53
C ASN A 77 -20.36 0.03 -0.05
N ILE A 78 -19.48 -0.91 0.26
CA ILE A 78 -19.07 -1.20 1.65
C ILE A 78 -18.32 -0.01 2.24
N TYR A 79 -17.29 0.48 1.55
CA TYR A 79 -16.43 1.52 2.08
C TYR A 79 -17.09 2.91 2.12
N ASN A 80 -18.09 3.19 1.28
CA ASN A 80 -18.88 4.42 1.36
C ASN A 80 -20.05 4.33 2.37
N GLY A 81 -20.27 3.15 2.96
CA GLY A 81 -21.31 2.89 3.96
C GLY A 81 -22.73 2.69 3.38
N THR A 82 -22.86 2.43 2.08
CA THR A 82 -24.15 2.09 1.43
C THR A 82 -24.55 0.66 1.76
N VAL A 83 -23.59 -0.27 1.76
CA VAL A 83 -23.76 -1.68 2.20
C VAL A 83 -23.15 -1.79 3.59
N THR A 84 -23.94 -2.22 4.56
CA THR A 84 -23.54 -2.27 5.98
C THR A 84 -23.71 -3.64 6.64
N ASN A 85 -24.24 -4.62 5.90
CA ASN A 85 -24.42 -5.98 6.38
C ASN A 85 -24.03 -6.98 5.29
N TRP A 86 -23.27 -8.02 5.65
CA TRP A 86 -22.79 -9.03 4.73
C TRP A 86 -23.90 -9.76 3.97
N LYS A 87 -25.11 -9.91 4.56
CA LYS A 87 -26.24 -10.53 3.87
C LYS A 87 -26.69 -9.78 2.62
N GLU A 88 -26.43 -8.48 2.52
CA GLU A 88 -26.80 -7.68 1.35
C GLU A 88 -26.01 -8.09 0.09
N ILE A 89 -24.89 -8.78 0.31
CA ILE A 89 -24.00 -9.26 -0.76
C ILE A 89 -23.77 -10.77 -0.73
N GLY A 90 -24.69 -11.52 -0.08
CA GLY A 90 -24.71 -12.99 -0.10
C GLY A 90 -23.93 -13.67 1.02
N GLY A 91 -23.45 -12.94 2.01
CA GLY A 91 -22.83 -13.46 3.23
C GLY A 91 -23.83 -13.68 4.36
N ALA A 92 -23.32 -13.89 5.58
CA ALA A 92 -24.10 -14.06 6.79
C ALA A 92 -24.88 -12.78 7.19
N ASP A 93 -25.91 -12.91 8.02
CA ASP A 93 -26.60 -11.75 8.63
C ASP A 93 -25.74 -11.16 9.76
N GLU A 94 -24.71 -10.43 9.36
CA GLU A 94 -23.71 -9.85 10.24
C GLU A 94 -23.33 -8.44 9.78
N PRO A 95 -23.22 -7.45 10.69
CA PRO A 95 -22.78 -6.11 10.34
C PRO A 95 -21.37 -6.09 9.78
N ILE A 96 -21.12 -5.24 8.78
CA ILE A 96 -19.78 -5.01 8.24
C ILE A 96 -19.05 -3.96 9.11
N ILE A 97 -17.88 -4.34 9.60
CA ILE A 97 -16.99 -3.46 10.37
C ILE A 97 -15.81 -3.05 9.50
N VAL A 98 -15.84 -1.84 8.99
CA VAL A 98 -14.81 -1.34 8.05
C VAL A 98 -13.60 -0.84 8.81
N ILE A 99 -12.45 -1.49 8.59
CA ILE A 99 -11.16 -1.15 9.22
C ILE A 99 -10.27 -0.50 8.17
N GLY A 100 -9.68 0.63 8.50
CA GLY A 100 -8.76 1.34 7.61
C GLY A 100 -7.51 1.85 8.32
N ARG A 101 -6.73 2.62 7.57
CA ARG A 101 -5.50 3.25 8.02
C ARG A 101 -5.74 4.73 8.32
N GLU A 102 -4.85 5.33 9.09
CA GLU A 102 -4.79 6.78 9.36
C GLU A 102 -4.62 7.60 8.07
N ALA A 103 -4.98 8.87 8.11
CA ALA A 103 -5.00 9.76 6.93
C ALA A 103 -3.62 9.95 6.25
N GLY A 104 -2.51 9.80 6.99
CA GLY A 104 -1.14 9.89 6.46
C GLY A 104 -0.66 8.63 5.72
N SER A 105 -1.43 7.54 5.77
CA SER A 105 -1.07 6.27 5.15
C SER A 105 -1.11 6.34 3.62
N GLY A 106 -0.01 5.94 2.98
CA GLY A 106 0.04 5.77 1.53
C GLY A 106 -0.85 4.63 1.04
N THR A 107 -0.97 3.55 1.81
CA THR A 107 -1.88 2.44 1.48
C THR A 107 -3.33 2.90 1.45
N ARG A 108 -3.75 3.72 2.44
CA ARG A 108 -5.09 4.34 2.43
C ARG A 108 -5.29 5.22 1.21
N GLY A 109 -4.35 6.12 0.93
CA GLY A 109 -4.46 7.04 -0.20
C GLY A 109 -4.58 6.30 -1.54
N ALA A 110 -3.75 5.27 -1.77
CA ALA A 110 -3.83 4.44 -2.97
C ALA A 110 -5.15 3.65 -3.06
N PHE A 111 -5.58 3.03 -1.95
CA PHE A 111 -6.83 2.29 -1.89
C PHE A 111 -8.03 3.19 -2.24
N GLU A 112 -8.18 4.31 -1.54
CA GLU A 112 -9.28 5.25 -1.75
C GLU A 112 -9.33 5.81 -3.18
N GLU A 113 -8.16 6.07 -3.79
CA GLU A 113 -8.06 6.50 -5.19
C GLU A 113 -8.52 5.39 -6.16
N LEU A 114 -8.05 4.15 -5.96
CA LEU A 114 -8.36 3.02 -6.83
C LEU A 114 -9.84 2.58 -6.78
N VAL A 115 -10.50 2.81 -5.63
CA VAL A 115 -11.95 2.55 -5.48
C VAL A 115 -12.83 3.79 -5.70
N ASP A 116 -12.25 4.89 -6.18
CA ASP A 116 -12.94 6.16 -6.46
C ASP A 116 -13.65 6.77 -5.23
N LEU A 117 -13.05 6.62 -4.03
CA LEU A 117 -13.59 7.09 -2.74
C LEU A 117 -12.63 8.02 -1.98
N LYS A 118 -11.86 8.82 -2.68
CA LYS A 118 -10.91 9.73 -2.04
C LYS A 118 -11.59 10.56 -0.95
N ASP A 119 -11.10 10.44 0.29
CA ASP A 119 -11.62 11.10 1.49
C ASP A 119 -13.11 10.83 1.80
N ALA A 120 -13.72 9.79 1.22
CA ALA A 120 -15.15 9.47 1.35
C ALA A 120 -15.43 8.13 2.04
N CYS A 121 -14.41 7.36 2.37
CA CYS A 121 -14.56 6.09 3.09
C CYS A 121 -15.11 6.29 4.50
N LYS A 122 -15.96 5.33 4.93
CA LYS A 122 -16.58 5.29 6.26
C LYS A 122 -15.92 4.23 7.13
N TYR A 123 -14.82 4.56 7.76
CA TYR A 123 -14.11 3.65 8.65
C TYR A 123 -14.76 3.60 10.04
N ALA A 124 -14.95 2.39 10.58
CA ALA A 124 -15.29 2.17 11.99
C ALA A 124 -14.06 2.34 12.90
N ASN A 125 -12.88 1.95 12.40
CA ASN A 125 -11.60 2.15 13.06
C ASN A 125 -10.54 2.59 12.04
N GLU A 126 -9.70 3.53 12.45
CA GLU A 126 -8.51 3.94 11.72
C GLU A 126 -7.27 3.59 12.55
N LEU A 127 -6.31 2.87 11.96
CA LEU A 127 -5.15 2.30 12.64
C LEU A 127 -3.84 2.80 12.01
N ASP A 128 -2.79 2.86 12.81
CA ASP A 128 -1.52 3.49 12.47
C ASP A 128 -0.52 2.58 11.72
N SER A 129 -0.84 1.28 11.59
CA SER A 129 0.03 0.33 10.90
C SER A 129 -0.73 -0.75 10.15
N THR A 130 -0.09 -1.34 9.12
CA THR A 130 -0.64 -2.46 8.35
C THR A 130 -0.87 -3.68 9.24
N GLY A 131 0.09 -4.00 10.11
CA GLY A 131 -0.06 -5.12 11.05
C GLY A 131 -1.21 -4.92 12.04
N ALA A 132 -1.47 -3.68 12.48
CA ALA A 132 -2.61 -3.39 13.33
C ALA A 132 -3.96 -3.60 12.60
N VAL A 133 -4.05 -3.27 11.30
CA VAL A 133 -5.25 -3.56 10.49
C VAL A 133 -5.47 -5.07 10.40
N ILE A 134 -4.44 -5.85 10.05
CA ILE A 134 -4.52 -7.32 9.95
C ILE A 134 -4.98 -7.91 11.27
N ALA A 135 -4.32 -7.56 12.38
CA ALA A 135 -4.68 -8.07 13.71
C ALA A 135 -6.12 -7.68 14.13
N LYS A 136 -6.56 -6.47 13.77
CA LYS A 136 -7.92 -6.01 14.07
C LYS A 136 -8.97 -6.77 13.24
N VAL A 137 -8.72 -6.99 11.95
CA VAL A 137 -9.60 -7.77 11.07
C VAL A 137 -9.68 -9.21 11.58
N ALA A 138 -8.54 -9.86 11.88
CA ALA A 138 -8.47 -11.23 12.38
C ALA A 138 -9.26 -11.47 13.68
N SER A 139 -9.36 -10.43 14.52
CA SER A 139 -10.01 -10.53 15.84
C SER A 139 -11.42 -9.95 15.92
N THR A 140 -11.98 -9.46 14.81
CA THR A 140 -13.28 -8.78 14.81
C THR A 140 -14.22 -9.47 13.82
N PRO A 141 -15.24 -10.23 14.28
CA PRO A 141 -16.24 -10.81 13.41
C PRO A 141 -16.90 -9.76 12.51
N GLY A 142 -17.12 -10.11 11.24
CA GLY A 142 -17.68 -9.20 10.23
C GLY A 142 -16.76 -8.09 9.76
N ALA A 143 -15.50 -8.08 10.19
CA ALA A 143 -14.55 -7.05 9.76
C ALA A 143 -14.10 -7.23 8.31
N ILE A 144 -13.88 -6.09 7.65
CA ILE A 144 -13.20 -5.96 6.37
C ILE A 144 -12.10 -4.90 6.50
N GLY A 145 -10.95 -5.16 5.91
CA GLY A 145 -9.82 -4.24 5.86
C GLY A 145 -9.04 -4.39 4.56
N TYR A 146 -7.98 -3.62 4.43
CA TYR A 146 -7.03 -3.72 3.34
C TYR A 146 -5.59 -3.62 3.86
N ALA A 147 -4.70 -4.33 3.20
CA ALA A 147 -3.28 -4.38 3.54
C ALA A 147 -2.43 -4.55 2.27
N SER A 148 -1.14 -4.25 2.37
CA SER A 148 -0.17 -4.67 1.36
C SER A 148 -0.17 -6.19 1.24
N LEU A 149 -0.10 -6.71 0.03
CA LEU A 149 -0.16 -8.15 -0.24
C LEU A 149 0.96 -8.91 0.47
N ASP A 150 2.17 -8.35 0.48
CA ASP A 150 3.35 -8.92 1.13
C ASP A 150 3.23 -9.04 2.65
N ALA A 151 2.34 -8.26 3.27
CA ALA A 151 2.13 -8.25 4.72
C ALA A 151 1.06 -9.23 5.21
N LEU A 152 0.27 -9.83 4.29
CA LEU A 152 -0.78 -10.76 4.70
C LEU A 152 -0.21 -12.07 5.23
N ASP A 153 -0.89 -12.60 6.23
CA ASP A 153 -0.62 -13.92 6.82
C ASP A 153 -1.92 -14.73 6.94
N ASP A 154 -1.82 -15.97 7.43
CA ASP A 154 -2.94 -16.90 7.56
C ASP A 154 -3.97 -16.50 8.64
N SER A 155 -3.76 -15.40 9.36
CA SER A 155 -4.70 -14.89 10.37
C SER A 155 -5.94 -14.23 9.77
N VAL A 156 -5.88 -13.85 8.50
CA VAL A 156 -6.99 -13.24 7.74
C VAL A 156 -7.19 -13.96 6.42
N LYS A 157 -8.40 -13.82 5.85
CA LYS A 157 -8.72 -14.34 4.52
C LYS A 157 -8.69 -13.21 3.49
N ALA A 158 -7.83 -13.34 2.46
CA ALA A 158 -7.87 -12.46 1.31
C ALA A 158 -9.09 -12.74 0.43
N LEU A 159 -9.74 -11.70 -0.07
CA LEU A 159 -10.82 -11.79 -1.04
C LEU A 159 -10.29 -11.67 -2.47
N SER A 160 -10.91 -12.40 -3.39
CA SER A 160 -10.82 -12.08 -4.81
C SER A 160 -11.59 -10.81 -5.12
N LEU A 161 -11.19 -10.10 -6.16
CA LEU A 161 -11.90 -8.92 -6.67
C LEU A 161 -12.20 -9.11 -8.15
N GLU A 162 -13.47 -8.98 -8.53
CA GLU A 162 -13.92 -9.25 -9.91
C GLU A 162 -13.54 -10.66 -10.40
N GLY A 163 -13.53 -11.64 -9.48
CA GLY A 163 -13.09 -13.01 -9.74
C GLY A 163 -11.57 -13.19 -9.87
N VAL A 164 -10.77 -12.17 -9.57
CA VAL A 164 -9.30 -12.20 -9.67
C VAL A 164 -8.68 -12.23 -8.27
N GLU A 165 -7.85 -13.22 -8.01
CA GLU A 165 -7.11 -13.34 -6.75
C GLU A 165 -6.00 -12.29 -6.65
N ALA A 166 -5.77 -11.79 -5.43
CA ALA A 166 -4.64 -10.90 -5.10
C ALA A 166 -3.33 -11.69 -5.09
N THR A 167 -2.72 -11.87 -6.24
CA THR A 167 -1.43 -12.55 -6.40
C THR A 167 -0.45 -11.70 -7.17
N ALA A 168 0.86 -11.87 -6.92
CA ALA A 168 1.90 -11.18 -7.67
C ALA A 168 1.78 -11.40 -9.18
N GLU A 169 1.36 -12.61 -9.61
CA GLU A 169 1.16 -12.94 -11.02
C GLU A 169 0.01 -12.10 -11.63
N ASN A 170 -1.15 -12.04 -10.98
CA ASN A 170 -2.30 -11.28 -11.45
C ASN A 170 -2.02 -9.76 -11.45
N ILE A 171 -1.27 -9.26 -10.48
CA ILE A 171 -0.86 -7.85 -10.41
C ILE A 171 0.11 -7.53 -11.56
N LYS A 172 1.13 -8.36 -11.77
CA LYS A 172 2.10 -8.20 -12.86
C LYS A 172 1.45 -8.27 -14.24
N ALA A 173 0.43 -9.11 -14.38
CA ALA A 173 -0.36 -9.24 -15.62
C ALA A 173 -1.37 -8.07 -15.81
N GLY A 174 -1.54 -7.19 -14.83
CA GLY A 174 -2.52 -6.10 -14.86
C GLY A 174 -3.99 -6.55 -14.71
N ASN A 175 -4.21 -7.79 -14.25
CA ASN A 175 -5.55 -8.34 -14.05
C ASN A 175 -6.19 -7.90 -12.72
N TYR A 176 -5.36 -7.64 -11.70
CA TYR A 176 -5.81 -7.22 -10.38
C TYR A 176 -5.75 -5.69 -10.25
N PHE A 177 -6.89 -5.03 -10.05
CA PHE A 177 -6.98 -3.57 -10.17
C PHE A 177 -6.46 -2.80 -8.96
N LEU A 178 -6.38 -3.41 -7.77
CA LEU A 178 -5.81 -2.77 -6.58
C LEU A 178 -4.29 -2.93 -6.55
N SER A 179 -3.59 -2.38 -7.53
CA SER A 179 -2.14 -2.31 -7.58
C SER A 179 -1.63 -0.87 -7.49
N ARG A 180 -0.46 -0.69 -6.92
CA ARG A 180 0.14 0.62 -6.65
C ARG A 180 1.65 0.61 -6.81
N PRO A 181 2.29 1.74 -7.13
CA PRO A 181 3.72 1.85 -7.06
C PRO A 181 4.22 1.98 -5.61
N PHE A 182 5.39 1.42 -5.34
CA PHE A 182 6.25 1.87 -4.27
C PHE A 182 7.27 2.85 -4.83
N VAL A 183 7.32 4.01 -4.21
CA VAL A 183 8.06 5.18 -4.67
C VAL A 183 9.12 5.55 -3.65
N MET A 184 10.33 5.81 -4.12
CA MET A 184 11.36 6.55 -3.41
C MET A 184 11.44 7.94 -4.04
N ALA A 185 10.90 8.94 -3.34
CA ALA A 185 10.82 10.30 -3.85
C ALA A 185 12.05 11.11 -3.49
N THR A 186 12.47 11.98 -4.43
CA THR A 186 13.61 12.90 -4.24
C THR A 186 13.18 14.34 -4.49
N LYS A 187 13.89 15.30 -3.92
CA LYS A 187 13.72 16.71 -4.24
C LYS A 187 14.52 17.05 -5.51
N GLY A 188 13.85 17.10 -6.66
CA GLY A 188 14.49 17.16 -7.98
C GLY A 188 14.88 15.77 -8.50
N GLU A 189 15.45 15.71 -9.68
CA GLU A 189 15.85 14.47 -10.36
C GLU A 189 16.95 13.72 -9.59
N VAL A 190 17.01 12.38 -9.71
CA VAL A 190 18.07 11.57 -9.09
C VAL A 190 19.45 12.01 -9.52
N SER A 191 19.63 12.38 -10.79
CA SER A 191 20.90 12.87 -11.34
C SER A 191 21.38 14.21 -10.73
N GLU A 192 20.50 14.93 -10.05
CA GLU A 192 20.80 16.20 -9.37
C GLU A 192 21.10 16.00 -7.88
N GLN A 193 20.92 14.78 -7.36
CA GLN A 193 21.20 14.45 -5.96
C GLN A 193 22.70 14.26 -5.73
N ASN A 194 23.10 14.16 -4.46
CA ASN A 194 24.48 13.81 -4.10
C ASN A 194 24.83 12.38 -4.54
N ASP A 195 26.13 12.10 -4.62
CA ASP A 195 26.66 10.82 -5.13
C ASP A 195 26.14 9.60 -4.35
N LEU A 196 25.86 9.74 -3.04
CA LEU A 196 25.35 8.62 -2.22
C LEU A 196 23.90 8.29 -2.53
N VAL A 197 23.07 9.30 -2.77
CA VAL A 197 21.68 9.10 -3.19
C VAL A 197 21.63 8.49 -4.59
N GLN A 198 22.48 8.94 -5.52
CA GLN A 198 22.58 8.34 -6.85
C GLN A 198 23.01 6.87 -6.76
N ALA A 199 24.04 6.55 -5.98
CA ALA A 199 24.50 5.18 -5.77
C ALA A 199 23.41 4.31 -5.10
N TRP A 200 22.61 4.88 -4.19
CA TRP A 200 21.44 4.18 -3.61
C TRP A 200 20.42 3.80 -4.68
N PHE A 201 20.07 4.70 -5.58
CA PHE A 201 19.13 4.38 -6.67
C PHE A 201 19.73 3.39 -7.67
N ASP A 202 21.01 3.46 -7.98
CA ASP A 202 21.70 2.48 -8.82
C ASP A 202 21.64 1.08 -8.18
N PHE A 203 21.81 0.97 -6.87
CA PHE A 203 21.66 -0.28 -6.12
C PHE A 203 20.21 -0.76 -6.12
N VAL A 204 19.25 0.08 -5.68
CA VAL A 204 17.83 -0.34 -5.55
C VAL A 204 17.22 -0.75 -6.88
N LEU A 205 17.54 -0.03 -7.97
CA LEU A 205 17.08 -0.35 -9.32
C LEU A 205 18.00 -1.33 -10.04
N GLY A 206 19.14 -1.70 -9.45
CA GLY A 206 20.04 -2.73 -9.92
C GLY A 206 19.50 -4.14 -9.67
N ASP A 207 20.21 -5.15 -10.20
CA ASP A 207 19.75 -6.55 -10.12
C ASP A 207 19.67 -7.04 -8.65
N GLU A 208 20.61 -6.63 -7.80
CA GLU A 208 20.65 -7.00 -6.39
C GLU A 208 19.46 -6.38 -5.61
N GLY A 209 19.21 -5.08 -5.79
CA GLY A 209 18.10 -4.41 -5.14
C GLY A 209 16.74 -4.94 -5.60
N GLN A 210 16.60 -5.24 -6.89
CA GLN A 210 15.38 -5.84 -7.43
C GLN A 210 15.21 -7.31 -6.97
N GLN A 211 16.30 -8.04 -6.76
CA GLN A 211 16.24 -9.36 -6.13
C GLN A 211 15.70 -9.25 -4.70
N VAL A 212 16.21 -8.32 -3.89
CA VAL A 212 15.70 -8.06 -2.53
C VAL A 212 14.22 -7.70 -2.56
N ALA A 213 13.78 -6.83 -3.49
CA ALA A 213 12.37 -6.50 -3.64
C ALA A 213 11.50 -7.75 -3.94
N SER A 214 11.98 -8.64 -4.80
CA SER A 214 11.30 -9.91 -5.09
C SER A 214 11.25 -10.87 -3.90
N GLU A 215 12.33 -10.96 -3.13
CA GLU A 215 12.42 -11.83 -1.94
C GLU A 215 11.46 -11.43 -0.82
N VAL A 216 11.12 -10.15 -0.72
CA VAL A 216 10.11 -9.65 0.23
C VAL A 216 8.70 -9.61 -0.37
N GLY A 217 8.46 -10.24 -1.53
CA GLY A 217 7.14 -10.40 -2.13
C GLY A 217 6.67 -9.24 -3.01
N LEU A 218 7.50 -8.23 -3.24
CA LEU A 218 7.19 -7.13 -4.13
C LEU A 218 7.40 -7.50 -5.61
N ILE A 219 6.71 -6.80 -6.49
CA ILE A 219 6.84 -6.98 -7.93
C ILE A 219 7.91 -6.02 -8.44
N THR A 220 8.92 -6.57 -9.10
CA THR A 220 10.04 -5.79 -9.65
C THR A 220 9.61 -4.90 -10.80
N VAL A 221 10.36 -3.81 -11.02
CA VAL A 221 10.16 -2.85 -12.13
C VAL A 221 11.05 -3.15 -13.35
N LYS A 222 11.82 -4.23 -13.26
CA LYS A 222 12.65 -4.77 -14.34
C LYS A 222 12.16 -6.13 -14.80
#